data_11fd9e3369ef58f182b47114764b9d25
#
_entry.id   11fd9e3369ef58f182b47114764b9d25
#
_cell.length_a   1.000
_cell.length_b   1.000
_cell.length_c   1.000
_cell.angle_alpha   90.00
_cell.angle_beta   90.00
_cell.angle_gamma   90.00
#
_symmetry.space_group_name_H-M   'P 1'
#
loop_
_entity.id
_entity.type
_entity.pdbx_description
1 polymer ?
#
loop_
_entity_poly.entity_id
_entity_poly.type
_entity_poly.pdbx_seq_one_letter_code
_entity_poly.pdbx_strand_id
1 'polypeptide(L)'
;MNILDIIDNIKVKTIYGNLPESVNNISQDSRKVGEGDVFVAIKGYTVDGHNYIEKVIEQGAALVIASRYENYDVENCAVIVIKEHEIEKIASMIAKKINEGSDVHTVAVTGTNGKTSISTLVHNMLRNLGKSSAYIGTNGFGKNDNEPIYFGNTTPDVVTLHNQIGELRRENIKNLAFEASSHAMALGRIYNVDIDVAIFTNLTHE
;
A
#
# COMPACT_ATOMS: atom_id res chain seq x y z
N MET A 1 4.84 -12.18 11.62
CA MET A 1 4.76 -12.82 10.28
C MET A 1 6.14 -13.30 9.90
N ASN A 2 6.28 -14.56 9.45
CA ASN A 2 7.57 -15.05 8.96
C ASN A 2 7.84 -14.45 7.57
N ILE A 3 8.86 -13.62 7.44
CA ILE A 3 9.19 -12.94 6.18
C ILE A 3 9.76 -13.91 5.13
N LEU A 4 10.30 -15.03 5.55
CA LEU A 4 10.87 -16.04 4.66
C LEU A 4 9.82 -16.60 3.70
N ASP A 5 8.56 -16.77 4.17
CA ASP A 5 7.47 -17.29 3.33
C ASP A 5 7.17 -16.39 2.11
N ILE A 6 7.55 -15.10 2.19
CA ILE A 6 7.38 -14.16 1.09
C ILE A 6 8.64 -14.12 0.22
N ILE A 7 9.82 -14.10 0.84
CA ILE A 7 11.10 -13.95 0.14
C ILE A 7 11.39 -15.14 -0.76
N ASP A 8 11.01 -16.37 -0.37
CA ASP A 8 11.20 -17.58 -1.18
C ASP A 8 10.48 -17.49 -2.55
N ASN A 9 9.46 -16.66 -2.64
CA ASN A 9 8.72 -16.42 -3.89
C ASN A 9 9.22 -15.22 -4.71
N ILE A 10 10.24 -14.50 -4.22
CA ILE A 10 10.78 -13.29 -4.85
C ILE A 10 12.13 -13.61 -5.49
N LYS A 11 12.31 -13.16 -6.74
CA LYS A 11 13.64 -13.15 -7.38
C LYS A 11 14.49 -12.06 -6.75
N VAL A 12 15.00 -12.32 -5.57
CA VAL A 12 15.89 -11.41 -4.83
C VAL A 12 17.20 -11.27 -5.60
N LYS A 13 17.68 -10.05 -5.78
CA LYS A 13 18.97 -9.76 -6.39
C LYS A 13 20.10 -10.04 -5.39
N THR A 14 19.98 -9.48 -4.19
CA THR A 14 20.96 -9.64 -3.09
C THR A 14 20.30 -9.32 -1.75
N ILE A 15 20.75 -9.98 -0.69
CA ILE A 15 20.38 -9.69 0.71
C ILE A 15 21.65 -9.28 1.45
N TYR A 16 21.60 -8.18 2.15
CA TYR A 16 22.64 -7.70 3.07
C TYR A 16 22.07 -7.74 4.49
N GLY A 17 22.88 -8.21 5.44
CA GLY A 17 22.45 -8.42 6.84
C GLY A 17 21.64 -9.70 7.03
N ASN A 18 21.14 -9.88 8.25
CA ASN A 18 20.34 -11.04 8.64
C ASN A 18 18.86 -10.71 8.54
N LEU A 19 18.11 -11.55 7.82
CA LEU A 19 16.66 -11.38 7.71
C LEU A 19 16.01 -11.52 9.07
N PRO A 20 15.06 -10.62 9.42
CA PRO A 20 14.31 -10.73 10.65
C PRO A 20 13.38 -11.95 10.63
N GLU A 21 13.15 -12.58 11.77
CA GLU A 21 12.16 -13.67 11.89
C GLU A 21 10.73 -13.15 11.65
N SER A 22 10.46 -11.91 12.06
CA SER A 22 9.16 -11.28 11.91
C SER A 22 9.29 -9.79 11.69
N VAL A 23 8.25 -9.19 11.11
CA VAL A 23 8.13 -7.73 10.92
C VAL A 23 6.77 -7.25 11.42
N ASN A 24 6.70 -5.98 11.83
CA ASN A 24 5.51 -5.36 12.41
C ASN A 24 4.62 -4.74 11.32
N ASN A 25 5.07 -3.65 10.72
CA ASN A 25 4.36 -2.90 9.69
C ASN A 25 5.24 -2.70 8.46
N ILE A 26 4.67 -2.04 7.45
CA ILE A 26 5.39 -1.65 6.24
C ILE A 26 5.02 -0.23 5.85
N SER A 27 6.01 0.58 5.44
CA SER A 27 5.81 1.96 5.04
C SER A 27 6.76 2.38 3.92
N GLN A 28 6.29 3.29 3.06
CA GLN A 28 7.11 4.05 2.10
C GLN A 28 7.44 5.45 2.64
N ASP A 29 6.81 5.87 3.74
CA ASP A 29 7.08 7.14 4.41
C ASP A 29 8.03 6.92 5.58
N SER A 30 9.28 7.40 5.45
CA SER A 30 10.32 7.25 6.47
C SER A 30 9.97 7.85 7.84
N ARG A 31 8.99 8.77 7.89
CA ARG A 31 8.51 9.40 9.14
C ARG A 31 7.60 8.47 9.94
N LYS A 32 7.06 7.43 9.30
CA LYS A 32 6.12 6.46 9.89
C LYS A 32 6.77 5.12 10.23
N VAL A 33 8.06 4.98 9.92
CA VAL A 33 8.81 3.76 10.20
C VAL A 33 9.24 3.75 11.66
N GLY A 34 8.98 2.66 12.35
CA GLY A 34 9.40 2.40 13.73
C GLY A 34 10.15 1.08 13.87
N GLU A 35 10.36 0.68 15.13
CA GLU A 35 11.07 -0.54 15.46
C GLU A 35 10.36 -1.79 14.91
N GLY A 36 11.11 -2.65 14.24
CA GLY A 36 10.62 -3.89 13.65
C GLY A 36 9.84 -3.71 12.34
N ASP A 37 9.75 -2.50 11.78
CA ASP A 37 9.02 -2.23 10.54
C ASP A 37 9.83 -2.55 9.28
N VAL A 38 9.12 -2.64 8.16
CA VAL A 38 9.68 -2.71 6.81
C VAL A 38 9.63 -1.33 6.17
N PHE A 39 10.75 -0.84 5.69
CA PHE A 39 10.80 0.37 4.86
C PHE A 39 10.95 -0.01 3.38
N VAL A 40 10.16 0.63 2.51
CA VAL A 40 10.26 0.46 1.07
C VAL A 40 10.81 1.73 0.44
N ALA A 41 12.06 1.68 -0.01
CA ALA A 41 12.73 2.79 -0.66
C ALA A 41 12.38 2.83 -2.16
N ILE A 42 11.49 3.75 -2.54
CA ILE A 42 11.08 3.99 -3.92
C ILE A 42 11.64 5.33 -4.39
N LYS A 43 12.13 5.35 -5.62
CA LYS A 43 12.50 6.58 -6.30
C LYS A 43 11.24 7.27 -6.83
N GLY A 44 10.75 8.26 -6.09
CA GLY A 44 9.63 9.10 -6.53
C GLY A 44 10.06 10.20 -7.49
N TYR A 45 9.08 10.95 -8.02
CA TYR A 45 9.34 12.07 -8.94
C TYR A 45 10.07 13.24 -8.28
N THR A 46 9.80 13.52 -7.01
CA THR A 46 10.36 14.66 -6.27
C THR A 46 11.34 14.24 -5.19
N VAL A 47 11.19 13.06 -4.65
CA VAL A 47 11.97 12.56 -3.51
C VAL A 47 12.43 11.13 -3.80
N ASP A 48 13.70 10.84 -3.55
CA ASP A 48 14.23 9.49 -3.62
C ASP A 48 14.22 8.87 -2.21
N GLY A 49 13.42 7.81 -2.03
CA GLY A 49 13.30 7.10 -0.77
C GLY A 49 14.62 6.49 -0.27
N HIS A 50 15.56 6.20 -1.18
CA HIS A 50 16.87 5.67 -0.82
C HIS A 50 17.68 6.62 0.08
N ASN A 51 17.46 7.93 -0.02
CA ASN A 51 18.12 8.94 0.82
C ASN A 51 17.74 8.85 2.30
N TYR A 52 16.74 8.06 2.65
CA TYR A 52 16.25 7.90 4.01
C TYR A 52 16.59 6.55 4.63
N ILE A 53 17.32 5.68 3.92
CA ILE A 53 17.60 4.33 4.40
C ILE A 53 18.39 4.36 5.71
N GLU A 54 19.45 5.13 5.81
CA GLU A 54 20.23 5.25 7.07
C GLU A 54 19.35 5.70 8.23
N LYS A 55 18.53 6.73 8.00
CA LYS A 55 17.63 7.25 9.01
C LYS A 55 16.64 6.20 9.52
N VAL A 56 16.03 5.39 8.62
CA VAL A 56 15.06 4.38 9.07
C VAL A 56 15.74 3.21 9.76
N ILE A 57 16.98 2.89 9.41
CA ILE A 57 17.80 1.91 10.15
C ILE A 57 18.04 2.41 11.58
N GLU A 58 18.43 3.68 11.77
CA GLU A 58 18.56 4.31 13.07
C GLU A 58 17.25 4.35 13.88
N GLN A 59 16.10 4.40 13.19
CA GLN A 59 14.77 4.34 13.81
C GLN A 59 14.35 2.90 14.20
N GLY A 60 15.16 1.88 13.89
CA GLY A 60 14.91 0.49 14.24
C GLY A 60 14.16 -0.31 13.17
N ALA A 61 14.16 0.13 11.91
CA ALA A 61 13.63 -0.69 10.82
C ALA A 61 14.32 -2.07 10.83
N ALA A 62 13.55 -3.14 10.75
CA ALA A 62 14.09 -4.50 10.71
C ALA A 62 14.46 -4.93 9.28
N LEU A 63 13.81 -4.34 8.29
CA LEU A 63 14.00 -4.68 6.88
C LEU A 63 13.84 -3.46 5.99
N VAL A 64 14.73 -3.31 5.02
CA VAL A 64 14.62 -2.34 3.93
C VAL A 64 14.52 -3.07 2.60
N ILE A 65 13.60 -2.63 1.73
CA ILE A 65 13.50 -3.05 0.34
C ILE A 65 13.94 -1.89 -0.54
N ALA A 66 14.95 -2.11 -1.38
CA ALA A 66 15.57 -1.06 -2.17
C ALA A 66 15.97 -1.56 -3.57
N SER A 67 16.24 -0.65 -4.50
CA SER A 67 16.80 -1.00 -5.82
C SER A 67 18.33 -0.95 -5.86
N ARG A 68 18.97 -0.36 -4.85
CA ARG A 68 20.43 -0.26 -4.72
C ARG A 68 20.87 -0.35 -3.25
N TYR A 69 22.13 -0.66 -3.04
CA TYR A 69 22.78 -0.71 -1.73
C TYR A 69 23.98 0.24 -1.72
N GLU A 70 24.10 1.05 -0.67
CA GLU A 70 25.13 2.07 -0.53
C GLU A 70 25.95 1.92 0.78
N ASN A 71 26.29 0.67 1.15
CA ASN A 71 27.12 0.38 2.33
C ASN A 71 26.50 0.77 3.67
N TYR A 72 25.19 0.55 3.82
CA TYR A 72 24.48 0.82 5.08
C TYR A 72 24.92 -0.09 6.23
N ASP A 73 24.71 0.36 7.48
CA ASP A 73 24.85 -0.49 8.64
C ASP A 73 23.71 -1.53 8.67
N VAL A 74 24.06 -2.80 8.54
CA VAL A 74 23.12 -3.93 8.49
C VAL A 74 23.23 -4.86 9.70
N GLU A 75 23.79 -4.40 10.81
CA GLU A 75 23.93 -5.23 12.02
C GLU A 75 22.55 -5.64 12.57
N ASN A 76 21.59 -4.72 12.61
CA ASN A 76 20.25 -4.93 13.14
C ASN A 76 19.13 -4.75 12.11
N CYS A 77 19.47 -4.54 10.84
CA CYS A 77 18.51 -4.35 9.75
C CYS A 77 18.98 -5.10 8.50
N ALA A 78 18.10 -5.87 7.89
CA ALA A 78 18.39 -6.44 6.58
C ALA A 78 18.04 -5.47 5.44
N VAL A 79 18.82 -5.49 4.36
CA VAL A 79 18.51 -4.77 3.13
C VAL A 79 18.37 -5.77 1.98
N ILE A 80 17.18 -5.84 1.40
CA ILE A 80 16.90 -6.63 0.20
C ILE A 80 16.99 -5.72 -1.01
N VAL A 81 17.92 -6.05 -1.92
CA VAL A 81 18.06 -5.34 -3.19
C VAL A 81 17.39 -6.13 -4.30
N ILE A 82 16.46 -5.49 -4.98
CA ILE A 82 15.68 -6.04 -6.10
C ILE A 82 15.67 -5.08 -7.28
N LYS A 83 15.10 -5.48 -8.40
CA LYS A 83 14.95 -4.58 -9.54
C LYS A 83 13.91 -3.50 -9.24
N GLU A 84 14.18 -2.26 -9.63
CA GLU A 84 13.34 -1.10 -9.34
C GLU A 84 11.86 -1.32 -9.74
N HIS A 85 11.61 -1.89 -10.92
CA HIS A 85 10.25 -2.15 -11.43
C HIS A 85 9.50 -3.30 -10.71
N GLU A 86 10.15 -4.01 -9.80
CA GLU A 86 9.54 -5.09 -9.00
C GLU A 86 9.21 -4.63 -7.57
N ILE A 87 9.68 -3.44 -7.16
CA ILE A 87 9.54 -2.96 -5.77
C ILE A 87 8.07 -2.85 -5.35
N GLU A 88 7.23 -2.20 -6.16
CA GLU A 88 5.81 -2.02 -5.83
C GLU A 88 5.08 -3.36 -5.72
N LYS A 89 5.40 -4.29 -6.61
CA LYS A 89 4.80 -5.63 -6.58
C LYS A 89 5.18 -6.39 -5.31
N ILE A 90 6.45 -6.33 -4.93
CA ILE A 90 6.95 -6.99 -3.72
C ILE A 90 6.43 -6.32 -2.47
N ALA A 91 6.45 -4.98 -2.43
CA ALA A 91 5.88 -4.21 -1.34
C ALA A 91 4.39 -4.55 -1.12
N SER A 92 3.63 -4.69 -2.22
CA SER A 92 2.21 -5.07 -2.13
C SER A 92 1.99 -6.49 -1.58
N MET A 93 2.87 -7.45 -1.93
CA MET A 93 2.79 -8.81 -1.39
C MET A 93 3.02 -8.82 0.12
N ILE A 94 4.04 -8.10 0.59
CA ILE A 94 4.35 -7.97 2.02
C ILE A 94 3.24 -7.22 2.74
N ALA A 95 2.80 -6.08 2.21
CA ALA A 95 1.73 -5.29 2.80
C ALA A 95 0.41 -6.07 2.90
N LYS A 96 0.04 -6.83 1.85
CA LYS A 96 -1.12 -7.72 1.87
C LYS A 96 -1.00 -8.76 2.97
N LYS A 97 0.17 -9.38 3.12
CA LYS A 97 0.41 -10.44 4.11
C LYS A 97 0.39 -9.90 5.55
N ILE A 98 1.00 -8.73 5.80
CA ILE A 98 0.94 -8.05 7.11
C ILE A 98 -0.50 -7.73 7.49
N ASN A 99 -1.32 -7.36 6.52
CA ASN A 99 -2.69 -6.92 6.70
C ASN A 99 -3.74 -8.03 6.43
N GLU A 100 -3.35 -9.30 6.48
CA GLU A 100 -4.30 -10.43 6.37
C GLU A 100 -5.39 -10.37 7.46
N GLY A 101 -6.56 -10.88 7.15
CA GLY A 101 -7.69 -10.91 8.07
C GLY A 101 -9.00 -11.21 7.37
N SER A 102 -10.11 -10.85 8.00
CA SER A 102 -11.46 -11.06 7.45
C SER A 102 -11.65 -10.32 6.11
N ASP A 103 -12.46 -10.89 5.24
CA ASP A 103 -12.71 -10.33 3.92
C ASP A 103 -13.30 -8.92 3.98
N VAL A 104 -12.80 -8.06 3.11
CA VAL A 104 -13.35 -6.74 2.78
C VAL A 104 -13.75 -6.79 1.31
N HIS A 105 -15.02 -6.65 1.02
CA HIS A 105 -15.53 -6.58 -0.35
C HIS A 105 -15.13 -5.26 -1.00
N THR A 106 -14.48 -5.34 -2.15
CA THR A 106 -13.89 -4.18 -2.80
C THR A 106 -14.55 -3.87 -4.13
N VAL A 107 -14.86 -2.59 -4.34
CA VAL A 107 -15.37 -2.03 -5.59
C VAL A 107 -14.38 -1.02 -6.11
N ALA A 108 -13.69 -1.35 -7.20
CA ALA A 108 -12.76 -0.44 -7.87
C ALA A 108 -13.48 0.35 -8.97
N VAL A 109 -13.33 1.67 -8.99
CA VAL A 109 -13.94 2.55 -10.00
C VAL A 109 -12.86 3.22 -10.84
N THR A 110 -12.88 3.01 -12.15
CA THR A 110 -11.96 3.62 -13.11
C THR A 110 -12.67 4.30 -14.26
N GLY A 111 -11.94 5.05 -15.07
CA GLY A 111 -12.39 5.80 -16.24
C GLY A 111 -11.90 7.25 -16.23
N THR A 112 -12.18 8.02 -17.28
CA THR A 112 -11.77 9.43 -17.38
C THR A 112 -12.51 10.27 -16.36
N ASN A 113 -13.84 10.26 -16.36
CA ASN A 113 -14.70 11.07 -15.51
C ASN A 113 -15.63 10.19 -14.65
N GLY A 114 -16.10 10.72 -13.51
CA GLY A 114 -17.12 10.10 -12.67
C GLY A 114 -16.60 9.12 -11.62
N LYS A 115 -15.29 8.87 -11.53
CA LYS A 115 -14.70 7.98 -10.52
C LYS A 115 -15.13 8.36 -9.10
N THR A 116 -14.88 9.60 -8.69
CA THR A 116 -15.22 10.10 -7.36
C THR A 116 -16.71 10.05 -7.08
N SER A 117 -17.54 10.46 -8.05
CA SER A 117 -19.00 10.43 -7.89
C SER A 117 -19.52 9.02 -7.67
N ILE A 118 -19.04 8.06 -8.46
CA ILE A 118 -19.51 6.68 -8.38
C ILE A 118 -18.96 5.97 -7.13
N SER A 119 -17.68 6.14 -6.78
CA SER A 119 -17.13 5.52 -5.56
C SER A 119 -17.83 6.05 -4.31
N THR A 120 -18.08 7.35 -4.23
CA THR A 120 -18.85 7.97 -3.14
C THR A 120 -20.31 7.50 -3.13
N LEU A 121 -20.93 7.38 -4.29
CA LEU A 121 -22.32 6.88 -4.41
C LEU A 121 -22.42 5.42 -3.90
N VAL A 122 -21.51 4.54 -4.31
CA VAL A 122 -21.46 3.14 -3.87
C VAL A 122 -21.31 3.09 -2.33
N HIS A 123 -20.39 3.87 -1.78
CA HIS A 123 -20.21 3.97 -0.33
C HIS A 123 -21.49 4.39 0.37
N ASN A 124 -22.14 5.47 -0.08
CA ASN A 124 -23.36 5.98 0.51
C ASN A 124 -24.55 5.00 0.37
N MET A 125 -24.68 4.31 -0.77
CA MET A 125 -25.72 3.28 -0.96
C MET A 125 -25.53 2.12 0.01
N LEU A 126 -24.32 1.63 0.19
CA LEU A 126 -24.03 0.56 1.15
C LEU A 126 -24.40 0.98 2.59
N ARG A 127 -24.06 2.21 2.97
CA ARG A 127 -24.44 2.77 4.28
C ARG A 127 -25.95 2.87 4.47
N ASN A 128 -26.64 3.35 3.45
CA ASN A 128 -28.11 3.45 3.50
C ASN A 128 -28.80 2.07 3.62
N LEU A 129 -28.11 1.02 3.16
CA LEU A 129 -28.54 -0.38 3.36
C LEU A 129 -28.08 -0.98 4.71
N GLY A 130 -27.56 -0.16 5.61
CA GLY A 130 -27.10 -0.59 6.95
C GLY A 130 -25.78 -1.38 6.92
N LYS A 131 -25.02 -1.33 5.83
CA LYS A 131 -23.72 -2.01 5.71
C LYS A 131 -22.58 -1.07 6.09
N SER A 132 -21.60 -1.59 6.87
CA SER A 132 -20.36 -0.87 7.13
C SER A 132 -19.58 -0.68 5.82
N SER A 133 -19.14 0.54 5.54
CA SER A 133 -18.47 0.87 4.28
C SER A 133 -17.46 1.98 4.47
N ALA A 134 -16.41 1.95 3.66
CA ALA A 134 -15.42 3.01 3.50
C ALA A 134 -15.27 3.38 2.03
N TYR A 135 -14.68 4.55 1.77
CA TYR A 135 -14.22 4.90 0.43
C TYR A 135 -12.80 5.44 0.43
N ILE A 136 -12.10 5.29 -0.69
CA ILE A 136 -10.78 5.88 -0.95
C ILE A 136 -10.83 6.57 -2.32
N GLY A 137 -10.44 7.84 -2.38
CA GLY A 137 -10.44 8.58 -3.63
C GLY A 137 -9.92 9.99 -3.49
N THR A 138 -10.25 10.84 -4.45
CA THR A 138 -9.86 12.26 -4.50
C THR A 138 -10.29 13.02 -3.24
N ASN A 139 -11.40 12.64 -2.63
CA ASN A 139 -11.89 13.21 -1.37
C ASN A 139 -11.24 12.58 -0.12
N GLY A 140 -10.19 11.78 -0.29
CA GLY A 140 -9.47 11.14 0.79
C GLY A 140 -9.96 9.73 1.12
N PHE A 141 -9.64 9.27 2.33
CA PHE A 141 -10.11 8.01 2.92
C PHE A 141 -11.18 8.33 3.97
N GLY A 142 -12.40 7.96 3.69
CA GLY A 142 -13.55 8.18 4.59
C GLY A 142 -14.11 6.86 5.09
N LYS A 143 -14.37 6.79 6.41
CA LYS A 143 -15.01 5.67 7.08
C LYS A 143 -16.24 6.15 7.79
N ASN A 144 -17.40 5.54 7.54
CA ASN A 144 -18.66 5.91 8.20
C ASN A 144 -18.91 7.43 8.13
N ASP A 145 -19.08 8.10 9.29
CA ASP A 145 -19.34 9.53 9.42
C ASP A 145 -18.10 10.35 9.80
N ASN A 146 -16.93 9.72 9.80
CA ASN A 146 -15.70 10.40 10.17
C ASN A 146 -15.21 11.33 9.05
N GLU A 147 -14.54 12.41 9.43
CA GLU A 147 -13.86 13.26 8.45
C GLU A 147 -12.81 12.46 7.65
N PRO A 148 -12.75 12.64 6.33
CA PRO A 148 -11.82 11.90 5.51
C PRO A 148 -10.35 12.31 5.75
N ILE A 149 -9.46 11.32 5.68
CA ILE A 149 -8.01 11.53 5.72
C ILE A 149 -7.50 11.70 4.28
N TYR A 150 -6.85 12.83 3.98
CA TYR A 150 -6.34 13.13 2.65
C TYR A 150 -4.93 12.61 2.45
N PHE A 151 -4.68 11.91 1.33
CA PHE A 151 -3.37 11.35 0.96
C PHE A 151 -2.63 12.16 -0.12
N GLY A 152 -3.25 13.20 -0.65
CA GLY A 152 -2.69 14.00 -1.75
C GLY A 152 -2.78 13.35 -3.14
N ASN A 153 -3.25 12.14 -3.24
CA ASN A 153 -3.47 11.40 -4.49
C ASN A 153 -4.86 10.76 -4.51
N THR A 154 -5.47 10.69 -5.69
CA THR A 154 -6.76 9.99 -5.89
C THR A 154 -6.70 8.51 -5.49
N THR A 155 -5.62 7.84 -5.85
CA THR A 155 -5.31 6.48 -5.40
C THR A 155 -3.99 6.54 -4.63
N PRO A 156 -3.94 6.15 -3.37
CA PRO A 156 -2.71 6.16 -2.58
C PRO A 156 -1.67 5.19 -3.16
N ASP A 157 -0.46 5.20 -2.63
CA ASP A 157 0.54 4.20 -2.95
C ASP A 157 0.08 2.80 -2.50
N VAL A 158 0.73 1.77 -3.04
CA VAL A 158 0.31 0.37 -2.84
C VAL A 158 0.38 -0.07 -1.39
N VAL A 159 1.37 0.39 -0.65
CA VAL A 159 1.53 0.06 0.78
C VAL A 159 0.43 0.73 1.61
N THR A 160 0.20 2.01 1.38
CA THR A 160 -0.88 2.76 2.03
C THR A 160 -2.24 2.12 1.75
N LEU A 161 -2.53 1.71 0.51
CA LEU A 161 -3.80 1.08 0.16
C LEU A 161 -4.01 -0.24 0.93
N HIS A 162 -3.00 -1.12 0.98
CA HIS A 162 -3.09 -2.36 1.75
C HIS A 162 -3.22 -2.11 3.26
N ASN A 163 -2.50 -1.12 3.80
CA ASN A 163 -2.61 -0.73 5.21
C ASN A 163 -4.02 -0.22 5.55
N GLN A 164 -4.64 0.55 4.65
CA GLN A 164 -6.03 0.99 4.82
C GLN A 164 -7.00 -0.19 4.80
N ILE A 165 -6.83 -1.14 3.89
CA ILE A 165 -7.65 -2.38 3.87
C ILE A 165 -7.47 -3.16 5.18
N GLY A 166 -6.24 -3.25 5.69
CA GLY A 166 -5.95 -3.86 6.99
C GLY A 166 -6.63 -3.13 8.16
N GLU A 167 -6.67 -1.81 8.12
CA GLU A 167 -7.39 -1.00 9.10
C GLU A 167 -8.89 -1.29 9.06
N LEU A 168 -9.51 -1.37 7.87
CA LEU A 168 -10.91 -1.74 7.72
C LEU A 168 -11.21 -3.13 8.30
N ARG A 169 -10.31 -4.09 8.09
CA ARG A 169 -10.42 -5.45 8.68
C ARG A 169 -10.44 -5.42 10.20
N ARG A 170 -9.51 -4.67 10.81
CA ARG A 170 -9.43 -4.53 12.28
C ARG A 170 -10.66 -3.84 12.87
N GLU A 171 -11.25 -2.89 12.14
CA GLU A 171 -12.46 -2.18 12.52
C GLU A 171 -13.76 -2.90 12.12
N ASN A 172 -13.66 -4.10 11.54
CA ASN A 172 -14.80 -4.87 11.04
C ASN A 172 -15.67 -4.12 9.99
N ILE A 173 -15.04 -3.24 9.20
CA ILE A 173 -15.67 -2.59 8.05
C ILE A 173 -15.54 -3.52 6.85
N LYS A 174 -16.67 -3.94 6.29
CA LYS A 174 -16.73 -5.05 5.33
C LYS A 174 -16.74 -4.62 3.86
N ASN A 175 -16.88 -3.33 3.56
CA ASN A 175 -17.00 -2.87 2.19
C ASN A 175 -16.10 -1.67 1.94
N LEU A 176 -15.42 -1.65 0.80
CA LEU A 176 -14.57 -0.56 0.33
C LEU A 176 -14.92 -0.21 -1.11
N ALA A 177 -15.28 1.04 -1.39
CA ALA A 177 -15.30 1.58 -2.73
C ALA A 177 -14.06 2.46 -2.93
N PHE A 178 -13.29 2.26 -4.01
CA PHE A 178 -12.10 3.06 -4.24
C PHE A 178 -11.89 3.47 -5.69
N GLU A 179 -11.26 4.63 -5.88
CA GLU A 179 -10.88 5.12 -7.19
C GLU A 179 -9.58 4.47 -7.65
N ALA A 180 -9.61 3.79 -8.79
CA ALA A 180 -8.44 3.24 -9.46
C ALA A 180 -8.12 4.09 -10.70
N SER A 181 -7.29 5.12 -10.55
CA SER A 181 -6.90 5.96 -11.69
C SER A 181 -5.99 5.20 -12.66
N SER A 182 -6.03 5.54 -13.96
CA SER A 182 -5.15 4.97 -14.98
C SER A 182 -3.66 5.10 -14.61
N HIS A 183 -3.29 6.27 -14.08
CA HIS A 183 -1.95 6.53 -13.57
C HIS A 183 -1.57 5.60 -12.40
N ALA A 184 -2.47 5.39 -11.45
CA ALA A 184 -2.25 4.47 -10.33
C ALA A 184 -2.08 3.02 -10.78
N MET A 185 -2.87 2.59 -11.78
CA MET A 185 -2.72 1.26 -12.37
C MET A 185 -1.36 1.10 -13.07
N ALA A 186 -0.94 2.09 -13.86
CA ALA A 186 0.36 2.09 -14.53
C ALA A 186 1.54 2.06 -13.54
N LEU A 187 1.40 2.67 -12.38
CA LEU A 187 2.41 2.68 -11.31
C LEU A 187 2.28 1.50 -10.32
N GLY A 188 1.42 0.53 -10.59
CA GLY A 188 1.27 -0.65 -9.73
C GLY A 188 0.64 -0.39 -8.35
N ARG A 189 -0.01 0.77 -8.14
CA ARG A 189 -0.58 1.13 -6.83
C ARG A 189 -1.71 0.23 -6.35
N ILE A 190 -2.29 -0.57 -7.23
CA ILE A 190 -3.34 -1.54 -6.91
C ILE A 190 -2.89 -3.00 -7.02
N TYR A 191 -1.58 -3.26 -7.08
CA TYR A 191 -1.06 -4.63 -7.12
C TYR A 191 -1.55 -5.44 -5.92
N ASN A 192 -1.92 -6.69 -6.18
CA ASN A 192 -2.38 -7.67 -5.21
C ASN A 192 -3.61 -7.27 -4.36
N VAL A 193 -4.32 -6.19 -4.74
CA VAL A 193 -5.64 -5.90 -4.17
C VAL A 193 -6.65 -6.89 -4.75
N ASP A 194 -7.38 -7.59 -3.87
CA ASP A 194 -8.49 -8.43 -4.29
C ASP A 194 -9.66 -7.50 -4.67
N ILE A 195 -10.07 -7.53 -5.93
CA ILE A 195 -11.14 -6.68 -6.46
C ILE A 195 -12.34 -7.55 -6.81
N ASP A 196 -13.44 -7.40 -6.06
CA ASP A 196 -14.67 -8.18 -6.28
C ASP A 196 -15.48 -7.59 -7.45
N VAL A 197 -15.53 -6.27 -7.57
CA VAL A 197 -16.26 -5.56 -8.62
C VAL A 197 -15.41 -4.45 -9.21
N ALA A 198 -15.30 -4.41 -10.52
CA ALA A 198 -14.66 -3.31 -11.25
C ALA A 198 -15.73 -2.53 -12.06
N ILE A 199 -15.78 -1.21 -11.88
CA ILE A 199 -16.67 -0.30 -12.61
C ILE A 199 -15.82 0.55 -13.53
N PHE A 200 -16.09 0.44 -14.84
CA PHE A 200 -15.53 1.32 -15.86
C PHE A 200 -16.57 2.37 -16.25
N THR A 201 -16.31 3.62 -16.00
CA THR A 201 -17.29 4.69 -16.21
C THR A 201 -17.36 5.15 -17.66
N ASN A 202 -16.25 5.62 -18.18
CA ASN A 202 -16.11 6.09 -19.57
C ASN A 202 -14.62 6.25 -19.94
N LEU A 203 -14.36 6.32 -21.24
CA LEU A 203 -13.08 6.72 -21.82
C LEU A 203 -13.37 7.89 -22.80
N THR A 204 -12.90 9.07 -22.43
CA THR A 204 -13.00 10.26 -23.28
C THR A 204 -11.60 10.81 -23.55
N HIS A 205 -11.40 11.49 -24.67
CA HIS A 205 -10.19 12.26 -24.91
C HIS A 205 -10.20 13.48 -23.97
N GLU A 206 -9.07 13.70 -23.29
CA GLU A 206 -8.79 14.95 -22.58
C GLU A 206 -8.08 15.94 -23.51
#